data_9a13ad667d2d7d6de7cbd95ee29ec6d3
#
_entry.id   9a13ad667d2d7d6de7cbd95ee29ec6d3
#
_cell.length_a   1.000
_cell.length_b   1.000
_cell.length_c   1.000
_cell.angle_alpha   90.00
_cell.angle_beta   90.00
_cell.angle_gamma   90.00
#
_symmetry.space_group_name_H-M   'P 1'
#
loop_
_entity.id
_entity.type
_entity.pdbx_description
1 polymer ?
#
loop_
_entity_poly.entity_id
_entity_poly.type
_entity_poly.pdbx_seq_one_letter_code
_entity_poly.pdbx_strand_id
1 'polypeptide(L)'
;MFWGYSLSFGTDINGLIGGLDFIGMAGVGMEPHATIATNLPHMVFMIFQCMFAIITPALITGAFAERMRFSAFLIFIVLWCTFVYAPLCHWVWGGGWMFKMGALDFAGGAVVHMSSASAALAAALVIGKRKGWGKRSFLPHNLPM
;
A
#
# COMPACT_ATOMS: atom_id res chain seq x y z
N MET A 1 5.66 -4.61 7.57
CA MET A 1 5.73 -6.02 7.97
C MET A 1 5.33 -6.23 9.42
N PHE A 2 5.83 -5.50 10.41
CA PHE A 2 5.53 -5.75 11.82
C PHE A 2 4.03 -5.88 12.15
N TRP A 3 3.19 -5.01 11.62
CA TRP A 3 1.74 -5.03 11.83
C TRP A 3 0.93 -4.97 10.52
N GLY A 4 1.45 -4.33 9.46
CA GLY A 4 0.70 -4.09 8.23
C GLY A 4 0.23 -5.36 7.52
N TYR A 5 1.06 -6.40 7.49
CA TYR A 5 0.67 -7.69 6.93
C TYR A 5 -0.51 -8.31 7.71
N SER A 6 -0.46 -8.24 9.03
CA SER A 6 -1.55 -8.73 9.89
C SER A 6 -2.85 -7.96 9.67
N LEU A 7 -2.78 -6.62 9.60
CA LEU A 7 -3.96 -5.79 9.33
C LEU A 7 -4.56 -6.04 7.94
N SER A 8 -3.74 -6.47 6.96
CA SER A 8 -4.20 -6.78 5.62
C SER A 8 -4.75 -8.20 5.48
N PHE A 9 -4.12 -9.19 6.10
CA PHE A 9 -4.37 -10.61 5.86
C PHE A 9 -4.68 -11.42 7.13
N GLY A 10 -4.76 -10.80 8.29
CA GLY A 10 -5.22 -11.43 9.53
C GLY A 10 -6.71 -11.76 9.50
N THR A 11 -7.19 -12.44 10.52
CA THR A 11 -8.61 -12.81 10.68
C THR A 11 -9.51 -11.58 10.52
N ASP A 12 -10.52 -11.69 9.66
CA ASP A 12 -11.41 -10.58 9.33
C ASP A 12 -12.17 -10.06 10.56
N ILE A 13 -12.10 -8.74 10.77
CA ILE A 13 -12.86 -8.02 11.79
C ILE A 13 -13.92 -7.17 11.08
N ASN A 14 -15.15 -7.67 11.05
CA ASN A 14 -16.35 -7.00 10.50
C ASN A 14 -16.23 -6.56 9.03
N GLY A 15 -15.36 -7.19 8.24
CA GLY A 15 -15.12 -6.83 6.85
C GLY A 15 -14.24 -5.60 6.65
N LEU A 16 -13.75 -4.98 7.73
CA LEU A 16 -13.08 -3.68 7.66
C LEU A 16 -11.56 -3.75 7.77
N ILE A 17 -11.03 -4.68 8.60
CA ILE A 17 -9.61 -4.80 8.85
C ILE A 17 -9.26 -6.21 9.31
N GLY A 18 -8.03 -6.67 9.07
CA GLY A 18 -7.52 -7.92 9.62
C GLY A 18 -7.12 -7.79 11.08
N GLY A 19 -7.17 -8.91 11.80
CA GLY A 19 -6.71 -9.04 13.17
C GLY A 19 -5.20 -8.97 13.31
N LEU A 20 -4.70 -9.26 14.51
CA LEU A 20 -3.27 -9.19 14.84
C LEU A 20 -2.58 -10.57 14.83
N ASP A 21 -3.14 -11.53 14.12
CA ASP A 21 -2.70 -12.95 14.12
C ASP A 21 -1.25 -13.12 13.63
N PHE A 22 -0.81 -12.28 12.71
CA PHE A 22 0.51 -12.32 12.09
C PHE A 22 1.43 -11.19 12.54
N ILE A 23 1.15 -10.57 13.70
CA ILE A 23 1.99 -9.48 14.20
C ILE A 23 3.43 -9.95 14.39
N GLY A 24 4.40 -9.17 13.95
CA GLY A 24 5.81 -9.56 13.99
C GLY A 24 6.14 -10.80 13.15
N MET A 25 5.30 -11.19 12.18
CA MET A 25 5.40 -12.41 11.37
C MET A 25 5.14 -13.68 12.15
N ALA A 26 4.46 -13.64 13.29
CA ALA A 26 4.06 -14.84 14.02
C ALA A 26 3.25 -15.77 13.12
N GLY A 27 3.56 -17.07 13.12
CA GLY A 27 2.86 -18.08 12.33
C GLY A 27 3.08 -18.03 10.81
N VAL A 28 3.92 -17.12 10.30
CA VAL A 28 4.27 -17.02 8.87
C VAL A 28 5.48 -17.93 8.61
N GLY A 29 5.23 -19.14 8.14
CA GLY A 29 6.24 -20.18 7.93
C GLY A 29 6.37 -20.63 6.47
N MET A 30 7.05 -21.75 6.28
CA MET A 30 7.25 -22.38 4.98
C MET A 30 6.07 -23.27 4.55
N GLU A 31 5.15 -23.56 5.47
CA GLU A 31 3.95 -24.32 5.16
C GLU A 31 2.89 -23.43 4.50
N PRO A 32 2.09 -23.97 3.56
CA PRO A 32 0.95 -23.27 3.00
C PRO A 32 -0.06 -22.87 4.08
N HIS A 33 -0.70 -21.71 3.91
CA HIS A 33 -1.78 -21.30 4.79
C HIS A 33 -3.14 -21.69 4.20
N ALA A 34 -4.01 -22.26 5.02
CA ALA A 34 -5.25 -22.90 4.56
C ALA A 34 -6.20 -21.97 3.76
N THR A 35 -6.17 -20.68 3.99
CA THR A 35 -7.09 -19.71 3.36
C THR A 35 -6.41 -18.65 2.51
N ILE A 36 -5.20 -18.22 2.89
CA ILE A 36 -4.52 -17.06 2.28
C ILE A 36 -3.55 -17.51 1.17
N ALA A 37 -2.84 -18.61 1.39
CA ALA A 37 -1.77 -19.10 0.52
C ALA A 37 -1.82 -20.63 0.41
N THR A 38 -2.86 -21.14 -0.24
CA THR A 38 -3.16 -22.59 -0.26
C THR A 38 -2.19 -23.41 -1.11
N ASN A 39 -1.58 -22.79 -2.14
CA ASN A 39 -0.77 -23.47 -3.14
C ASN A 39 0.73 -23.13 -3.08
N LEU A 40 1.13 -22.30 -2.11
CA LEU A 40 2.52 -21.86 -1.96
C LEU A 40 2.83 -21.57 -0.49
N PRO A 41 4.13 -21.58 -0.10
CA PRO A 41 4.53 -21.26 1.27
C PRO A 41 4.01 -19.90 1.72
N HIS A 42 3.48 -19.83 2.95
CA HIS A 42 2.93 -18.57 3.49
C HIS A 42 3.94 -17.44 3.49
N MET A 43 5.20 -17.72 3.78
CA MET A 43 6.29 -16.72 3.72
C MET A 43 6.50 -16.15 2.31
N VAL A 44 6.39 -16.97 1.26
CA VAL A 44 6.51 -16.51 -0.13
C VAL A 44 5.34 -15.59 -0.49
N PHE A 45 4.12 -15.95 -0.09
CA PHE A 45 2.96 -15.08 -0.27
C PHE A 45 3.14 -13.75 0.47
N MET A 46 3.62 -13.79 1.72
CA MET A 46 3.87 -12.58 2.53
C MET A 46 4.89 -11.67 1.86
N ILE A 47 6.02 -12.20 1.35
CA ILE A 47 7.02 -11.41 0.63
C ILE A 47 6.44 -10.80 -0.63
N PHE A 48 5.67 -11.56 -1.41
CA PHE A 48 4.98 -11.08 -2.60
C PHE A 48 4.03 -9.92 -2.27
N GLN A 49 3.21 -10.04 -1.24
CA GLN A 49 2.32 -8.97 -0.77
C GLN A 49 3.09 -7.76 -0.20
N CYS A 50 4.27 -7.99 0.38
CA CYS A 50 5.14 -6.91 0.82
C CYS A 50 5.60 -6.03 -0.35
N MET A 51 5.85 -6.60 -1.53
CA MET A 51 6.23 -5.81 -2.71
C MET A 51 5.13 -4.82 -3.11
N PHE A 52 3.86 -5.20 -3.01
CA PHE A 52 2.75 -4.27 -3.24
C PHE A 52 2.69 -3.17 -2.17
N ALA A 53 2.93 -3.50 -0.91
CA ALA A 53 2.98 -2.52 0.17
C ALA A 53 4.15 -1.53 0.03
N ILE A 54 5.24 -1.91 -0.63
CA ILE A 54 6.39 -1.06 -0.92
C ILE A 54 6.13 -0.18 -2.13
N ILE A 55 5.63 -0.75 -3.24
CA ILE A 55 5.47 0.00 -4.49
C ILE A 55 4.35 1.04 -4.40
N THR A 56 3.29 0.77 -3.66
CA THR A 56 2.13 1.66 -3.60
C THR A 56 2.47 3.08 -3.09
N PRO A 57 3.13 3.27 -1.94
CA PRO A 57 3.57 4.62 -1.53
C PRO A 57 4.67 5.19 -2.44
N ALA A 58 5.46 4.34 -3.10
CA ALA A 58 6.43 4.81 -4.07
C ALA A 58 5.77 5.51 -5.27
N LEU A 59 4.60 5.08 -5.71
CA LEU A 59 3.83 5.72 -6.78
C LEU A 59 3.33 7.13 -6.41
N ILE A 60 3.23 7.44 -5.11
CA ILE A 60 2.83 8.78 -4.64
C ILE A 60 4.00 9.77 -4.70
N THR A 61 5.25 9.31 -4.78
CA THR A 61 6.45 10.15 -4.64
C THR A 61 6.51 11.32 -5.61
N GLY A 62 5.99 11.18 -6.83
CA GLY A 62 5.91 12.26 -7.79
C GLY A 62 5.14 13.48 -7.31
N ALA A 63 4.15 13.29 -6.42
CA ALA A 63 3.42 14.39 -5.80
C ALA A 63 4.22 15.13 -4.72
N PHE A 64 5.21 14.49 -4.11
CA PHE A 64 6.03 15.05 -3.03
C PHE A 64 7.38 15.59 -3.51
N ALA A 65 7.85 15.15 -4.67
CA ALA A 65 9.17 15.51 -5.20
C ALA A 65 9.39 17.04 -5.16
N GLU A 66 10.54 17.46 -4.60
CA GLU A 66 10.94 18.85 -4.41
C GLU A 66 10.03 19.71 -3.50
N ARG A 67 9.03 19.12 -2.84
CA ARG A 67 8.01 19.83 -2.05
C ARG A 67 7.92 19.40 -0.60
N MET A 68 8.37 18.19 -0.26
CA MET A 68 8.30 17.61 1.08
C MET A 68 9.68 17.26 1.62
N ARG A 69 9.91 17.47 2.92
CA ARG A 69 11.12 16.98 3.59
C ARG A 69 11.09 15.46 3.68
N PHE A 70 12.24 14.81 3.53
CA PHE A 70 12.35 13.36 3.57
C PHE A 70 11.82 12.73 4.88
N SER A 71 12.10 13.35 6.02
CA SER A 71 11.57 12.89 7.32
C SER A 71 10.05 12.92 7.39
N ALA A 72 9.42 13.98 6.85
CA ALA A 72 7.96 14.06 6.77
C ALA A 72 7.38 12.99 5.84
N PHE A 73 8.07 12.70 4.73
CA PHE A 73 7.71 11.63 3.81
C PHE A 73 7.77 10.25 4.48
N LEU A 74 8.79 9.96 5.29
CA LEU A 74 8.87 8.70 6.05
C LEU A 74 7.69 8.53 7.03
N ILE A 75 7.37 9.57 7.78
CA ILE A 75 6.22 9.55 8.69
C ILE A 75 4.92 9.33 7.89
N PHE A 76 4.76 10.06 6.78
CA PHE A 76 3.60 9.90 5.90
C PHE A 76 3.46 8.45 5.42
N ILE A 77 4.53 7.81 4.93
CA ILE A 77 4.49 6.42 4.44
C ILE A 77 4.00 5.47 5.54
N VAL A 78 4.55 5.58 6.76
CA VAL A 78 4.16 4.71 7.88
C VAL A 78 2.67 4.86 8.21
N LEU A 79 2.20 6.10 8.33
CA LEU A 79 0.80 6.38 8.63
C LEU A 79 -0.12 5.97 7.48
N TRP A 80 0.24 6.32 6.25
CA TRP A 80 -0.56 6.00 5.06
C TRP A 80 -0.67 4.50 4.82
N CYS A 81 0.45 3.76 4.94
CA CYS A 81 0.42 2.29 4.81
C CYS A 81 -0.42 1.64 5.90
N THR A 82 -0.42 2.20 7.12
CA THR A 82 -1.20 1.65 8.24
C THR A 82 -2.68 1.94 8.11
N PHE A 83 -3.06 3.18 7.81
CA PHE A 83 -4.45 3.64 7.88
C PHE A 83 -5.19 3.64 6.53
N VAL A 84 -4.46 3.57 5.42
CA VAL A 84 -5.06 3.58 4.07
C VAL A 84 -4.79 2.28 3.35
N TYR A 85 -3.51 1.94 3.16
CA TYR A 85 -3.16 0.76 2.36
C TYR A 85 -3.63 -0.55 3.02
N ALA A 86 -3.33 -0.78 4.30
CA ALA A 86 -3.67 -2.04 4.96
C ALA A 86 -5.18 -2.31 5.01
N PRO A 87 -6.05 -1.35 5.36
CA PRO A 87 -7.50 -1.54 5.25
C PRO A 87 -7.98 -1.81 3.82
N LEU A 88 -7.52 -1.05 2.82
CA LEU A 88 -7.90 -1.28 1.42
C LEU A 88 -7.45 -2.65 0.92
N CYS A 89 -6.23 -3.06 1.26
CA CYS A 89 -5.71 -4.39 0.96
C CYS A 89 -6.59 -5.49 1.60
N HIS A 90 -7.00 -5.31 2.85
CA HIS A 90 -7.90 -6.23 3.54
C HIS A 90 -9.28 -6.29 2.85
N TRP A 91 -9.85 -5.14 2.49
CA TRP A 91 -11.17 -5.10 1.84
C TRP A 91 -11.21 -5.88 0.54
N VAL A 92 -10.14 -5.81 -0.27
CA VAL A 92 -10.12 -6.37 -1.62
C VAL A 92 -9.49 -7.76 -1.66
N TRP A 93 -8.39 -7.98 -0.94
CA TRP A 93 -7.60 -9.22 -1.00
C TRP A 93 -7.59 -10.02 0.29
N GLY A 94 -7.83 -9.37 1.44
CA GLY A 94 -7.73 -9.98 2.76
C GLY A 94 -9.02 -10.63 3.28
N GLY A 95 -10.05 -10.78 2.45
CA GLY A 95 -11.33 -11.35 2.85
C GLY A 95 -12.32 -10.35 3.45
N GLY A 96 -12.09 -9.05 3.28
CA GLY A 96 -12.97 -7.99 3.73
C GLY A 96 -14.26 -7.86 2.90
N TRP A 97 -14.97 -6.75 3.10
CA TRP A 97 -16.31 -6.57 2.53
C TRP A 97 -16.35 -6.54 0.99
N MET A 98 -15.35 -5.93 0.33
CA MET A 98 -15.30 -5.91 -1.14
C MET A 98 -15.00 -7.29 -1.72
N PHE A 99 -14.10 -8.06 -1.08
CA PHE A 99 -13.84 -9.44 -1.45
C PHE A 99 -15.11 -10.30 -1.38
N LYS A 100 -15.87 -10.15 -0.29
CA LYS A 100 -17.15 -10.87 -0.10
C LYS A 100 -18.22 -10.47 -1.11
N MET A 101 -18.17 -9.25 -1.64
CA MET A 101 -19.03 -8.79 -2.75
C MET A 101 -18.59 -9.31 -4.12
N GLY A 102 -17.47 -10.02 -4.22
CA GLY A 102 -16.94 -10.53 -5.48
C GLY A 102 -16.14 -9.52 -6.30
N ALA A 103 -15.63 -8.44 -5.68
CA ALA A 103 -14.75 -7.51 -6.37
C ALA A 103 -13.46 -8.20 -6.82
N LEU A 104 -13.10 -8.00 -8.09
CA LEU A 104 -11.89 -8.56 -8.69
C LEU A 104 -10.84 -7.49 -8.89
N ASP A 105 -9.69 -7.70 -8.30
CA ASP A 105 -8.48 -6.87 -8.47
C ASP A 105 -7.26 -7.78 -8.58
N PHE A 106 -6.83 -8.09 -9.81
CA PHE A 106 -5.77 -9.07 -10.07
C PHE A 106 -4.38 -8.53 -9.81
N ALA A 107 -4.14 -7.25 -10.10
CA ALA A 107 -2.80 -6.66 -10.07
C ALA A 107 -2.75 -5.32 -9.32
N GLY A 108 -3.74 -5.02 -8.49
CA GLY A 108 -3.74 -3.82 -7.67
C GLY A 108 -4.36 -2.59 -8.33
N GLY A 109 -5.30 -2.78 -9.28
CA GLY A 109 -6.01 -1.64 -9.89
C GLY A 109 -6.64 -0.73 -8.85
N ALA A 110 -7.32 -1.31 -7.85
CA ALA A 110 -7.91 -0.58 -6.74
C ALA A 110 -6.92 -0.40 -5.58
N VAL A 111 -6.32 -1.49 -5.10
CA VAL A 111 -5.47 -1.49 -3.89
C VAL A 111 -4.20 -0.65 -4.08
N VAL A 112 -3.56 -0.72 -5.24
CA VAL A 112 -2.30 -0.02 -5.52
C VAL A 112 -2.52 1.28 -6.28
N HIS A 113 -3.08 1.19 -7.49
CA HIS A 113 -3.10 2.32 -8.41
C HIS A 113 -4.13 3.39 -8.04
N MET A 114 -5.37 3.01 -7.78
CA MET A 114 -6.41 3.98 -7.42
C MET A 114 -6.15 4.63 -6.07
N SER A 115 -5.66 3.86 -5.09
CA SER A 115 -5.32 4.37 -3.76
C SER A 115 -4.15 5.36 -3.82
N SER A 116 -3.06 5.00 -4.52
CA SER A 116 -1.90 5.88 -4.68
C SER A 116 -2.20 7.13 -5.51
N ALA A 117 -2.97 7.01 -6.58
CA ALA A 117 -3.37 8.14 -7.41
C ALA A 117 -4.24 9.14 -6.63
N SER A 118 -5.21 8.65 -5.85
CA SER A 118 -6.05 9.50 -4.99
C SER A 118 -5.22 10.20 -3.92
N ALA A 119 -4.27 9.50 -3.29
CA ALA A 119 -3.35 10.07 -2.31
C ALA A 119 -2.42 11.11 -2.96
N ALA A 120 -1.90 10.83 -4.16
CA ALA A 120 -1.06 11.77 -4.91
C ALA A 120 -1.83 13.04 -5.28
N LEU A 121 -3.08 12.92 -5.72
CA LEU A 121 -3.94 14.06 -6.01
C LEU A 121 -4.20 14.90 -4.75
N ALA A 122 -4.61 14.27 -3.65
CA ALA A 122 -4.83 14.97 -2.38
C ALA A 122 -3.56 15.68 -1.90
N ALA A 123 -2.41 15.00 -1.94
CA ALA A 123 -1.13 15.58 -1.57
C ALA A 123 -0.75 16.77 -2.46
N ALA A 124 -0.93 16.66 -3.78
CA ALA A 124 -0.64 17.74 -4.71
C ALA A 124 -1.49 18.99 -4.45
N LEU A 125 -2.76 18.82 -4.09
CA LEU A 125 -3.67 19.90 -3.73
C LEU A 125 -3.27 20.58 -2.42
N VAL A 126 -2.93 19.79 -1.39
CA VAL A 126 -2.58 20.31 -0.05
C VAL A 126 -1.21 20.99 -0.05
N ILE A 127 -0.20 20.39 -0.68
CA ILE A 127 1.17 20.91 -0.67
C ILE A 127 1.32 22.11 -1.62
N GLY A 128 0.52 22.14 -2.67
CA GLY A 128 0.53 23.25 -3.64
C GLY A 128 1.66 23.16 -4.67
N LYS A 129 2.02 24.29 -5.27
CA LYS A 129 2.92 24.39 -6.43
C LYS A 129 4.40 24.22 -6.02
N ARG A 130 5.21 23.66 -6.92
CA ARG A 130 6.68 23.57 -6.77
C ARG A 130 7.32 24.95 -6.76
N LYS A 131 8.46 25.10 -6.08
CA LYS A 131 9.29 26.31 -6.16
C LYS A 131 9.70 26.57 -7.61
N GLY A 132 9.44 27.77 -8.10
CA GLY A 132 9.74 28.15 -9.50
C GLY A 132 8.67 27.77 -10.52
N TRP A 133 7.50 27.29 -10.10
CA TRP A 133 6.38 27.03 -11.00
C TRP A 133 5.99 28.29 -11.78
N GLY A 134 5.91 28.17 -13.11
CA GLY A 134 5.61 29.29 -14.01
C GLY A 134 6.75 30.31 -14.23
N LYS A 135 7.91 30.12 -13.55
CA LYS A 135 9.09 31.01 -13.69
C LYS A 135 10.27 30.33 -14.40
N ARG A 136 10.35 29.01 -14.35
CA ARG A 136 11.40 28.22 -15.02
C ARG A 136 10.82 26.92 -15.57
N SER A 137 11.44 26.40 -16.64
CA SER A 137 11.15 25.06 -17.15
C SER A 137 11.65 23.99 -16.17
N PHE A 138 10.85 22.94 -15.96
CA PHE A 138 11.25 21.73 -15.23
C PHE A 138 11.63 20.66 -16.24
N LEU A 139 12.90 20.62 -16.62
CA LEU A 139 13.40 19.61 -17.54
C LEU A 139 13.41 18.23 -16.86
N PRO A 140 13.08 17.16 -17.59
CA PRO A 140 13.21 15.80 -17.07
C PRO A 140 14.65 15.52 -16.67
N HIS A 141 14.86 14.85 -15.54
CA HIS A 141 16.20 14.45 -15.09
C HIS A 141 16.75 13.34 -15.98
N ASN A 142 15.92 12.35 -16.33
CA ASN A 142 16.31 11.25 -17.19
C ASN A 142 15.06 10.69 -17.90
N LEU A 143 15.01 10.78 -19.23
CA LEU A 143 13.89 10.30 -20.02
C LEU A 143 13.84 8.76 -20.18
N PRO A 144 14.97 8.02 -20.24
CA PRO A 144 14.94 6.56 -20.34
C PRO A 144 14.53 5.82 -19.07
N MET A 145 14.52 6.47 -17.93
CA MET A 145 14.00 5.95 -16.68
C MET A 145 12.63 6.55 -16.38
#